data_623813751f9e5dfa78345d8e046a32c1
#
_entry.id   623813751f9e5dfa78345d8e046a32c1
#
_cell.length_a   1.000
_cell.length_b   1.000
_cell.length_c   1.000
_cell.angle_alpha   90.00
_cell.angle_beta   90.00
_cell.angle_gamma   90.00
#
_symmetry.space_group_name_H-M   'P 1'
#
loop_
_entity.id
_entity.type
_entity.pdbx_description
1 polymer ?
#
loop_
_entity_poly.entity_id
_entity_poly.type
_entity_poly.pdbx_seq_one_letter_code
_entity_poly.pdbx_strand_id
1 'polypeptide(L)'
;MINVDRIYQRVLTLANKEQRGYITPQEFNLFANQAQMDIFEQYFYDLNQFIRTPGNDTVHADMVDMLEEKIGVFEETQNLPLTLGQGSLDNLGRFYRFSEARTGGTNTTLEKVSKKDLRLFLNSPLTIPTINRPICIVEEENNIIRVTPNTITNIDVDYIQSPRLVNWTYVVVQGKALYNNSAADAQDFSLHPSEETELVLKILTLAGFTLKDPALYQAASGEDIKNIQQEKQ
;
A
#
# COMPACT_ATOMS: atom_id res chain seq x y z
N MET A 1 10.98 8.26 0.03
CA MET A 1 10.72 7.87 1.44
C MET A 1 10.70 9.10 2.32
N ILE A 2 9.74 9.19 3.23
CA ILE A 2 9.56 10.32 4.15
C ILE A 2 10.20 9.96 5.47
N ASN A 3 11.05 10.84 6.01
CA ASN A 3 11.77 10.60 7.26
C ASN A 3 10.84 10.67 8.48
N VAL A 4 10.87 9.63 9.31
CA VAL A 4 9.98 9.47 10.47
C VAL A 4 10.23 10.52 11.56
N ASP A 5 11.48 10.90 11.81
CA ASP A 5 11.81 11.90 12.84
C ASP A 5 11.30 13.28 12.43
N ARG A 6 11.44 13.64 11.15
CA ARG A 6 10.93 14.90 10.61
C ARG A 6 9.40 15.03 10.80
N ILE A 7 8.66 13.97 10.56
CA ILE A 7 7.22 13.94 10.77
C ILE A 7 6.89 14.06 12.26
N TYR A 8 7.59 13.30 13.12
CA TYR A 8 7.37 13.36 14.56
C TYR A 8 7.60 14.77 15.11
N GLN A 9 8.68 15.43 14.72
CA GLN A 9 8.97 16.81 15.13
C GLN A 9 7.91 17.81 14.66
N ARG A 10 7.41 17.65 13.42
CA ARG A 10 6.31 18.50 12.91
C ARG A 10 5.03 18.29 13.69
N VAL A 11 4.65 17.04 13.93
CA VAL A 11 3.45 16.68 14.70
C VAL A 11 3.54 17.25 16.12
N LEU A 12 4.67 17.06 16.82
CA LEU A 12 4.88 17.64 18.15
C LEU A 12 4.82 19.16 18.15
N THR A 13 5.41 19.81 17.14
CA THR A 13 5.42 21.27 17.05
C THR A 13 4.01 21.81 16.90
N LEU A 14 3.18 21.17 16.07
CA LEU A 14 1.78 21.57 15.88
C LEU A 14 0.93 21.28 17.12
N ALA A 15 1.05 20.10 17.72
CA ALA A 15 0.35 19.72 18.93
C ALA A 15 0.71 20.64 20.13
N ASN A 16 1.99 20.97 20.32
CA ASN A 16 2.45 21.84 21.40
C ASN A 16 2.05 23.31 21.21
N LYS A 17 1.94 23.79 19.96
CA LYS A 17 1.54 25.17 19.68
C LYS A 17 0.15 25.51 20.23
N GLU A 18 -0.69 24.50 20.32
CA GLU A 18 -2.04 24.59 20.85
C GLU A 18 -2.12 24.36 22.37
N GLN A 19 -0.98 24.16 23.07
CA GLN A 19 -0.89 23.83 24.51
C GLN A 19 -1.72 22.60 24.95
N ARG A 20 -1.93 21.63 24.07
CA ARG A 20 -3.00 20.64 24.19
C ARG A 20 -2.55 19.21 24.46
N GLY A 21 -1.30 18.97 24.71
CA GLY A 21 -0.85 17.66 25.12
C GLY A 21 0.46 17.21 24.46
N TYR A 22 1.00 16.15 25.00
CA TYR A 22 2.22 15.50 24.55
C TYR A 22 1.81 14.17 23.93
N ILE A 23 2.23 13.94 22.69
CA ILE A 23 2.08 12.65 22.01
C ILE A 23 3.31 11.82 22.35
N THR A 24 3.10 10.69 23.00
CA THR A 24 4.20 9.78 23.31
C THR A 24 4.73 9.10 22.04
N PRO A 25 6.01 8.68 22.02
CA PRO A 25 6.57 7.96 20.88
C PRO A 25 5.79 6.71 20.49
N GLN A 26 5.22 6.01 21.45
CA GLN A 26 4.43 4.80 21.23
C GLN A 26 3.10 5.13 20.54
N GLU A 27 2.39 6.15 21.03
CA GLU A 27 1.16 6.65 20.39
C GLU A 27 1.42 7.16 18.98
N PHE A 28 2.53 7.91 18.80
CA PHE A 28 2.94 8.36 17.47
C PHE A 28 3.14 7.18 16.51
N ASN A 29 3.86 6.14 16.90
CA ASN A 29 4.08 4.97 16.04
C ASN A 29 2.77 4.29 15.66
N LEU A 30 1.78 4.21 16.57
CA LEU A 30 0.46 3.67 16.26
C LEU A 30 -0.29 4.53 15.23
N PHE A 31 -0.36 5.84 15.47
CA PHE A 31 -1.04 6.77 14.56
C PHE A 31 -0.33 6.88 13.21
N ALA A 32 1.00 6.87 13.21
CA ALA A 32 1.80 6.89 12.00
C ALA A 32 1.54 5.69 11.09
N ASN A 33 1.46 4.49 11.67
CA ASN A 33 1.16 3.27 10.93
C ASN A 33 -0.29 3.27 10.40
N GLN A 34 -1.25 3.73 11.22
CA GLN A 34 -2.63 3.84 10.78
C GLN A 34 -2.77 4.87 9.64
N ALA A 35 -2.19 6.06 9.81
CA ALA A 35 -2.24 7.12 8.80
C ALA A 35 -1.59 6.68 7.48
N GLN A 36 -0.43 5.99 7.55
CA GLN A 36 0.23 5.46 6.36
C GLN A 36 -0.64 4.44 5.63
N MET A 37 -1.32 3.56 6.36
CA MET A 37 -2.19 2.56 5.76
C MET A 37 -3.43 3.19 5.13
N ASP A 38 -4.02 4.19 5.79
CA ASP A 38 -5.18 4.92 5.28
C ASP A 38 -4.86 5.66 3.96
N ILE A 39 -3.67 6.30 3.86
CA ILE A 39 -3.21 6.94 2.61
C ILE A 39 -2.98 5.89 1.52
N PHE A 40 -2.33 4.78 1.86
CA PHE A 40 -2.06 3.70 0.92
C PHE A 40 -3.35 3.10 0.34
N GLU A 41 -4.37 2.85 1.16
CA GLU A 41 -5.67 2.34 0.70
C GLU A 41 -6.43 3.38 -0.13
N GLN A 42 -6.27 4.66 0.19
CA GLN A 42 -6.89 5.75 -0.56
C GLN A 42 -6.43 5.82 -2.00
N TYR A 43 -5.15 5.53 -2.33
CA TYR A 43 -4.66 5.50 -3.70
C TYR A 43 -5.47 4.57 -4.60
N PHE A 44 -5.83 3.38 -4.11
CA PHE A 44 -6.63 2.42 -4.88
C PHE A 44 -8.08 2.88 -5.06
N TYR A 45 -8.62 3.52 -4.04
CA TYR A 45 -9.96 4.09 -4.14
C TYR A 45 -10.01 5.20 -5.19
N ASP A 46 -9.07 6.12 -5.13
CA ASP A 46 -9.00 7.26 -6.03
C ASP A 46 -8.72 6.80 -7.48
N LEU A 47 -7.78 5.88 -7.69
CA LEU A 47 -7.52 5.30 -9.00
C LEU A 47 -8.78 4.65 -9.59
N ASN A 48 -9.52 3.86 -8.81
CA ASN A 48 -10.78 3.26 -9.26
C ASN A 48 -11.85 4.32 -9.59
N GLN A 49 -11.90 5.41 -8.81
CA GLN A 49 -12.84 6.49 -9.05
C GLN A 49 -12.51 7.23 -10.36
N PHE A 50 -11.25 7.56 -10.58
CA PHE A 50 -10.79 8.24 -11.80
C PHE A 50 -10.99 7.38 -13.05
N ILE A 51 -10.63 6.10 -13.02
CA ILE A 51 -10.83 5.20 -14.17
C ILE A 51 -12.31 5.06 -14.55
N ARG A 52 -13.24 5.17 -13.60
CA ARG A 52 -14.69 5.08 -13.86
C ARG A 52 -15.31 6.40 -14.32
N THR A 53 -14.66 7.52 -14.06
CA THR A 53 -15.16 8.83 -14.49
C THR A 53 -14.86 9.00 -15.97
N PRO A 54 -15.87 9.24 -16.83
CA PRO A 54 -15.63 9.46 -18.25
C PRO A 54 -14.97 10.83 -18.41
N GLY A 55 -13.67 10.86 -18.53
CA GLY A 55 -12.86 12.04 -18.81
C GLY A 55 -12.05 11.81 -20.10
N ASN A 56 -12.10 12.74 -21.02
CA ASN A 56 -11.29 12.74 -22.25
C ASN A 56 -10.36 13.95 -22.28
N ASP A 57 -10.02 14.47 -21.10
CA ASP A 57 -9.17 15.65 -20.93
C ASP A 57 -7.74 15.23 -20.52
N THR A 58 -6.74 16.02 -20.91
CA THR A 58 -5.32 15.82 -20.55
C THR A 58 -5.11 15.83 -19.04
N VAL A 59 -5.87 16.65 -18.30
CA VAL A 59 -5.82 16.72 -16.83
C VAL A 59 -6.21 15.39 -16.19
N HIS A 60 -7.17 14.68 -16.74
CA HIS A 60 -7.58 13.36 -16.26
C HIS A 60 -6.46 12.32 -16.45
N ALA A 61 -5.77 12.35 -17.60
CA ALA A 61 -4.63 11.46 -17.85
C ALA A 61 -3.48 11.74 -16.87
N ASP A 62 -3.16 13.02 -16.66
CA ASP A 62 -2.09 13.42 -15.72
C ASP A 62 -2.38 12.97 -14.28
N MET A 63 -3.64 13.00 -13.82
CA MET A 63 -4.01 12.53 -12.48
C MET A 63 -3.89 11.02 -12.34
N VAL A 64 -4.25 10.25 -13.36
CA VAL A 64 -4.07 8.78 -13.36
C VAL A 64 -2.60 8.44 -13.32
N ASP A 65 -1.78 9.09 -14.15
CA ASP A 65 -0.33 8.85 -14.18
C ASP A 65 0.33 9.17 -12.83
N MET A 66 -0.08 10.25 -12.17
CA MET A 66 0.40 10.60 -10.83
C MET A 66 0.02 9.55 -9.77
N LEU A 67 -1.20 9.00 -9.82
CA LEU A 67 -1.63 7.94 -8.92
C LEU A 67 -0.90 6.62 -9.19
N GLU A 68 -0.68 6.29 -10.46
CA GLU A 68 0.11 5.12 -10.84
C GLU A 68 1.57 5.26 -10.37
N GLU A 69 2.18 6.45 -10.45
CA GLU A 69 3.51 6.71 -9.90
C GLU A 69 3.55 6.50 -8.38
N LYS A 70 2.54 6.97 -7.64
CA LYS A 70 2.44 6.77 -6.19
C LYS A 70 2.29 5.27 -5.83
N ILE A 71 1.50 4.53 -6.58
CA ILE A 71 1.30 3.09 -6.41
C ILE A 71 2.56 2.31 -6.81
N GLY A 72 3.25 2.74 -7.87
CA GLY A 72 4.46 2.12 -8.38
C GLY A 72 5.61 2.00 -7.35
N VAL A 73 5.61 2.86 -6.31
CA VAL A 73 6.54 2.72 -5.17
C VAL A 73 6.37 1.39 -4.42
N PHE A 74 5.18 0.80 -4.48
CA PHE A 74 4.81 -0.44 -3.79
C PHE A 74 4.78 -1.66 -4.71
N GLU A 75 4.99 -1.48 -6.01
CA GLU A 75 5.05 -2.58 -6.96
C GLU A 75 6.39 -3.31 -6.86
N GLU A 76 6.32 -4.62 -6.83
CA GLU A 76 7.48 -5.49 -6.82
C GLU A 76 7.24 -6.71 -7.69
N THR A 77 8.31 -7.15 -8.38
CA THR A 77 8.32 -8.38 -9.15
C THR A 77 9.19 -9.42 -8.45
N GLN A 78 8.64 -10.58 -8.17
CA GLN A 78 9.40 -11.65 -7.54
C GLN A 78 9.14 -12.99 -8.23
N ASN A 79 10.20 -13.79 -8.37
CA ASN A 79 10.09 -15.14 -8.88
C ASN A 79 9.49 -16.07 -7.82
N LEU A 80 8.43 -16.79 -8.18
CA LEU A 80 7.73 -17.74 -7.33
C LEU A 80 7.86 -19.15 -7.90
N PRO A 81 8.54 -20.07 -7.19
CA PRO A 81 8.58 -21.47 -7.58
C PRO A 81 7.23 -22.13 -7.37
N LEU A 82 6.83 -22.98 -8.33
CA LEU A 82 5.59 -23.72 -8.29
C LEU A 82 5.85 -25.21 -8.06
N THR A 83 5.06 -25.81 -7.20
CA THR A 83 5.02 -27.26 -6.98
C THR A 83 3.69 -27.79 -7.50
N LEU A 84 3.75 -28.63 -8.56
CA LEU A 84 2.54 -29.16 -9.24
C LEU A 84 1.56 -28.05 -9.67
N GLY A 85 2.10 -26.92 -10.15
CA GLY A 85 1.31 -25.76 -10.56
C GLY A 85 0.73 -24.92 -9.42
N GLN A 86 1.20 -25.10 -8.19
CA GLN A 86 0.77 -24.32 -7.04
C GLN A 86 1.94 -23.58 -6.40
N GLY A 87 1.74 -22.33 -6.01
CA GLY A 87 2.70 -21.53 -5.28
C GLY A 87 2.03 -20.78 -4.13
N SER A 88 2.72 -20.60 -3.00
CA SER A 88 2.22 -19.79 -1.90
C SER A 88 2.67 -18.34 -2.08
N LEU A 89 1.70 -17.43 -2.08
CA LEU A 89 1.93 -15.98 -2.12
C LEU A 89 2.55 -15.46 -0.82
N ASP A 90 2.49 -16.23 0.28
CA ASP A 90 3.15 -15.89 1.53
C ASP A 90 4.70 -15.87 1.39
N ASN A 91 5.23 -16.55 0.38
CA ASN A 91 6.65 -16.51 0.05
C ASN A 91 7.07 -15.17 -0.60
N LEU A 92 6.09 -14.41 -1.10
CA LEU A 92 6.29 -13.05 -1.57
C LEU A 92 6.26 -12.13 -0.34
N GLY A 93 7.33 -11.39 -0.09
CA GLY A 93 7.41 -10.53 1.08
C GLY A 93 6.29 -9.47 1.10
N ARG A 94 5.58 -9.35 2.22
CA ARG A 94 4.54 -8.33 2.45
C ARG A 94 3.49 -8.24 1.33
N PHE A 95 3.11 -9.38 0.77
CA PHE A 95 2.08 -9.46 -0.27
C PHE A 95 0.78 -8.79 0.19
N TYR A 96 0.28 -7.86 -0.60
CA TYR A 96 -0.99 -7.17 -0.37
C TYR A 96 -2.01 -7.45 -1.48
N ARG A 97 -1.61 -7.24 -2.74
CA ARG A 97 -2.50 -7.42 -3.88
C ARG A 97 -1.76 -7.97 -5.09
N PHE A 98 -2.34 -8.98 -5.71
CA PHE A 98 -1.87 -9.53 -6.98
C PHE A 98 -2.16 -8.56 -8.13
N SER A 99 -1.17 -8.28 -8.96
CA SER A 99 -1.29 -7.50 -10.18
C SER A 99 -1.30 -8.41 -11.41
N GLU A 100 -0.17 -8.96 -11.78
CA GLU A 100 0.00 -9.80 -12.95
C GLU A 100 0.95 -10.95 -12.64
N ALA A 101 0.96 -11.99 -13.47
CA ALA A 101 1.99 -13.03 -13.45
C ALA A 101 2.41 -13.40 -14.85
N ARG A 102 3.71 -13.75 -14.99
CA ARG A 102 4.32 -14.19 -16.24
C ARG A 102 5.08 -15.48 -16.02
N THR A 103 5.17 -16.30 -17.05
CA THR A 103 5.99 -17.52 -16.97
C THR A 103 7.47 -17.17 -16.92
N GLY A 104 8.19 -17.73 -15.95
CA GLY A 104 9.64 -17.57 -15.87
C GLY A 104 10.30 -18.23 -17.08
N GLY A 105 10.99 -17.43 -17.89
CA GLY A 105 11.74 -17.89 -19.07
C GLY A 105 11.12 -17.55 -20.42
N THR A 106 9.81 -17.67 -20.63
CA THR A 106 9.16 -17.30 -21.91
C THR A 106 8.47 -15.94 -21.85
N ASN A 107 8.36 -15.36 -20.69
CA ASN A 107 7.71 -14.08 -20.42
C ASN A 107 6.24 -13.99 -20.94
N THR A 108 5.57 -15.17 -20.95
CA THR A 108 4.17 -15.26 -21.37
C THR A 108 3.28 -14.89 -20.21
N THR A 109 2.42 -13.90 -20.39
CA THR A 109 1.45 -13.47 -19.37
C THR A 109 0.44 -14.57 -19.06
N LEU A 110 0.14 -14.76 -17.77
CA LEU A 110 -0.89 -15.66 -17.28
C LEU A 110 -2.24 -14.89 -17.19
N GLU A 111 -3.27 -15.45 -17.82
CA GLU A 111 -4.61 -14.90 -17.71
C GLU A 111 -5.22 -15.24 -16.35
N LYS A 112 -5.53 -14.22 -15.54
CA LYS A 112 -6.24 -14.41 -14.25
C LYS A 112 -7.70 -14.75 -14.51
N VAL A 113 -8.13 -15.91 -14.05
CA VAL A 113 -9.51 -16.40 -14.22
C VAL A 113 -10.17 -16.70 -12.88
N SER A 114 -11.52 -16.71 -12.87
CA SER A 114 -12.27 -17.16 -11.69
C SER A 114 -12.29 -18.68 -11.57
N LYS A 115 -12.54 -19.21 -10.37
CA LYS A 115 -12.73 -20.67 -10.16
C LYS A 115 -13.86 -21.25 -11.02
N LYS A 116 -14.87 -20.45 -11.32
CA LYS A 116 -15.99 -20.86 -12.19
C LYS A 116 -15.55 -20.99 -13.63
N ASP A 117 -14.81 -20.01 -14.13
CA ASP A 117 -14.35 -19.96 -15.52
C ASP A 117 -13.31 -21.04 -15.80
N LEU A 118 -12.42 -21.34 -14.84
CA LEU A 118 -11.48 -22.45 -14.96
C LEU A 118 -12.18 -23.76 -15.36
N ARG A 119 -13.32 -24.07 -14.74
CA ARG A 119 -14.06 -25.31 -15.06
C ARG A 119 -14.57 -25.30 -16.50
N LEU A 120 -14.97 -24.13 -17.00
CA LEU A 120 -15.41 -23.98 -18.40
C LEU A 120 -14.24 -24.16 -19.35
N PHE A 121 -13.08 -23.56 -19.06
CA PHE A 121 -11.86 -23.71 -19.87
C PHE A 121 -11.38 -25.16 -19.93
N LEU A 122 -11.42 -25.89 -18.82
CA LEU A 122 -10.98 -27.29 -18.78
C LEU A 122 -11.94 -28.25 -19.49
N ASN A 123 -13.23 -27.93 -19.57
CA ASN A 123 -14.24 -28.78 -20.20
C ASN A 123 -14.29 -28.64 -21.73
N SER A 124 -13.72 -27.58 -22.28
CA SER A 124 -13.75 -27.33 -23.72
C SER A 124 -12.38 -27.65 -24.36
N PRO A 125 -12.30 -28.55 -25.33
CA PRO A 125 -11.06 -28.91 -26.02
C PRO A 125 -10.35 -27.71 -26.69
N LEU A 126 -11.14 -26.69 -27.09
CA LEU A 126 -10.61 -25.50 -27.79
C LEU A 126 -9.99 -24.47 -26.82
N THR A 127 -10.37 -24.51 -25.56
CA THR A 127 -9.95 -23.51 -24.56
C THR A 127 -9.06 -24.08 -23.47
N ILE A 128 -8.67 -25.35 -23.58
CA ILE A 128 -7.74 -25.99 -22.64
C ILE A 128 -6.45 -25.15 -22.55
N PRO A 129 -6.02 -24.76 -21.35
CA PRO A 129 -4.79 -24.00 -21.16
C PRO A 129 -3.56 -24.78 -21.66
N THR A 130 -2.68 -24.06 -22.34
CA THR A 130 -1.41 -24.58 -22.86
C THR A 130 -0.25 -23.77 -22.32
N ILE A 131 0.99 -24.22 -22.56
CA ILE A 131 2.20 -23.48 -22.17
C ILE A 131 2.22 -22.08 -22.82
N ASN A 132 1.68 -21.95 -24.03
CA ASN A 132 1.63 -20.68 -24.76
C ASN A 132 0.46 -19.78 -24.32
N ARG A 133 -0.54 -20.34 -23.65
CA ARG A 133 -1.69 -19.64 -23.08
C ARG A 133 -2.00 -20.20 -21.70
N PRO A 134 -1.15 -19.91 -20.73
CA PRO A 134 -1.36 -20.34 -19.36
C PRO A 134 -2.41 -19.46 -18.69
N ILE A 135 -3.10 -20.05 -17.74
CA ILE A 135 -4.07 -19.34 -16.88
C ILE A 135 -3.69 -19.50 -15.42
N CYS A 136 -4.09 -18.54 -14.61
CA CYS A 136 -3.89 -18.62 -13.17
C CYS A 136 -5.17 -18.29 -12.40
N ILE A 137 -5.30 -18.87 -11.20
CA ILE A 137 -6.29 -18.54 -10.20
C ILE A 137 -5.57 -18.11 -8.94
N VAL A 138 -6.00 -17.01 -8.37
CA VAL A 138 -5.54 -16.53 -7.07
C VAL A 138 -6.61 -16.88 -6.03
N GLU A 139 -6.26 -17.71 -5.06
CA GLU A 139 -7.09 -18.06 -3.91
C GLU A 139 -6.69 -17.16 -2.73
N GLU A 140 -7.40 -16.05 -2.56
CA GLU A 140 -7.08 -15.05 -1.53
C GLU A 140 -7.24 -15.62 -0.11
N GLU A 141 -8.17 -16.58 0.10
CA GLU A 141 -8.40 -17.20 1.40
C GLU A 141 -7.18 -17.95 1.95
N ASN A 142 -6.40 -18.60 1.06
CA ASN A 142 -5.25 -19.41 1.41
C ASN A 142 -3.91 -18.80 0.97
N ASN A 143 -3.92 -17.62 0.37
CA ASN A 143 -2.77 -16.99 -0.27
C ASN A 143 -2.03 -17.93 -1.24
N ILE A 144 -2.79 -18.66 -2.08
CA ILE A 144 -2.24 -19.62 -3.04
C ILE A 144 -2.57 -19.17 -4.46
N ILE A 145 -1.57 -19.20 -5.32
CA ILE A 145 -1.75 -19.12 -6.77
C ILE A 145 -1.72 -20.50 -7.38
N ARG A 146 -2.68 -20.83 -8.25
CA ARG A 146 -2.72 -22.05 -9.04
C ARG A 146 -2.57 -21.72 -10.50
N VAL A 147 -1.64 -22.37 -11.14
CA VAL A 147 -1.30 -22.18 -12.56
C VAL A 147 -1.65 -23.45 -13.35
N THR A 148 -2.25 -23.25 -14.49
CA THR A 148 -2.56 -24.33 -15.43
C THR A 148 -2.01 -23.96 -16.82
N PRO A 149 -1.20 -24.83 -17.45
CA PRO A 149 -0.90 -26.22 -17.08
C PRO A 149 0.09 -26.35 -15.92
N ASN A 150 -0.01 -27.44 -15.16
CA ASN A 150 0.84 -27.72 -13.99
C ASN A 150 2.31 -28.09 -14.33
N THR A 151 2.66 -28.07 -15.60
CA THR A 151 4.03 -28.27 -16.09
C THR A 151 4.91 -27.04 -15.91
N ILE A 152 4.31 -25.89 -15.63
CA ILE A 152 5.04 -24.64 -15.35
C ILE A 152 5.57 -24.74 -13.91
N THR A 153 6.89 -24.58 -13.76
CA THR A 153 7.60 -24.77 -12.48
C THR A 153 7.94 -23.47 -11.78
N ASN A 154 7.93 -22.36 -12.49
CA ASN A 154 8.20 -21.03 -11.93
C ASN A 154 7.46 -19.95 -12.70
N ILE A 155 7.09 -18.92 -11.99
CA ILE A 155 6.44 -17.72 -12.53
C ILE A 155 7.08 -16.48 -11.90
N ASP A 156 7.08 -15.39 -12.64
CA ASP A 156 7.38 -14.07 -12.11
C ASP A 156 6.05 -13.39 -11.79
N VAL A 157 5.87 -13.01 -10.55
CA VAL A 157 4.64 -12.40 -10.03
C VAL A 157 4.89 -10.93 -9.79
N ASP A 158 4.10 -10.09 -10.45
CA ASP A 158 4.01 -8.67 -10.19
C ASP A 158 2.91 -8.45 -9.14
N TYR A 159 3.25 -7.83 -8.05
CA TYR A 159 2.33 -7.62 -6.94
C TYR A 159 2.60 -6.31 -6.23
N ILE A 160 1.59 -5.85 -5.50
CA ILE A 160 1.68 -4.68 -4.65
C ILE A 160 1.96 -5.17 -3.23
N GLN A 161 3.02 -4.62 -2.61
CA GLN A 161 3.34 -4.92 -1.22
C GLN A 161 2.69 -3.91 -0.28
N SER A 162 2.35 -4.38 0.92
CA SER A 162 1.93 -3.49 2.00
C SER A 162 3.09 -2.59 2.45
N PRO A 163 2.83 -1.35 2.87
CA PRO A 163 3.85 -0.49 3.44
C PRO A 163 4.58 -1.15 4.60
N ARG A 164 5.84 -0.78 4.81
CA ARG A 164 6.59 -1.22 6.00
C ARG A 164 6.04 -0.51 7.22
N LEU A 165 5.97 -1.23 8.33
CA LEU A 165 5.58 -0.63 9.61
C LEU A 165 6.63 0.41 10.02
N VAL A 166 6.18 1.64 10.16
CA VAL A 166 7.01 2.76 10.61
C VAL A 166 7.35 2.59 12.08
N ASN A 167 8.60 2.87 12.43
CA ASN A 167 9.02 2.83 13.81
C ASN A 167 10.00 3.97 14.11
N TRP A 168 9.53 4.95 14.86
CA TRP A 168 10.36 5.98 15.45
C TRP A 168 10.98 5.42 16.74
N THR A 169 12.24 5.04 16.65
CA THR A 169 13.01 4.45 17.75
C THR A 169 13.67 5.53 18.60
N TYR A 170 13.76 5.28 19.92
CA TYR A 170 14.28 6.29 20.82
C TYR A 170 15.07 5.67 21.99
N VAL A 171 15.95 6.47 22.55
CA VAL A 171 16.62 6.25 23.83
C VAL A 171 16.19 7.31 24.82
N VAL A 172 15.98 6.91 26.07
CA VAL A 172 15.60 7.84 27.12
C VAL A 172 16.87 8.37 27.79
N VAL A 173 17.10 9.67 27.65
CA VAL A 173 18.21 10.38 28.30
C VAL A 173 17.64 11.47 29.18
N GLN A 174 17.91 11.44 30.47
CA GLN A 174 17.41 12.40 31.46
C GLN A 174 15.88 12.59 31.41
N GLY A 175 15.13 11.50 31.19
CA GLY A 175 13.66 11.52 31.10
C GLY A 175 13.09 12.04 29.79
N LYS A 176 13.91 12.32 28.78
CA LYS A 176 13.49 12.73 27.43
C LYS A 176 13.77 11.65 26.41
N ALA A 177 12.78 11.37 25.56
CA ALA A 177 12.95 10.49 24.41
C ALA A 177 13.74 11.21 23.31
N LEU A 178 14.91 10.68 22.94
CA LEU A 178 15.73 11.17 21.86
C LEU A 178 15.73 10.14 20.73
N TYR A 179 15.60 10.62 19.51
CA TYR A 179 15.58 9.76 18.31
C TYR A 179 16.87 8.96 18.18
N ASN A 180 16.75 7.66 17.91
CA ASN A 180 17.85 6.74 17.68
C ASN A 180 17.80 6.19 16.26
N ASN A 181 18.45 6.87 15.32
CA ASN A 181 18.52 6.43 13.92
C ASN A 181 19.35 5.15 13.70
N SER A 182 20.17 4.77 14.69
CA SER A 182 21.06 3.60 14.57
C SER A 182 20.45 2.31 15.08
N ALA A 183 19.19 2.33 15.52
CA ALA A 183 18.51 1.13 15.95
C ALA A 183 18.17 0.25 14.74
N ALA A 184 18.33 -1.07 14.90
CA ALA A 184 18.08 -2.03 13.82
C ALA A 184 16.62 -2.08 13.35
N ASP A 185 15.71 -1.62 14.19
CA ASP A 185 14.26 -1.57 13.97
C ASP A 185 13.74 -0.17 13.60
N ALA A 186 14.63 0.81 13.39
CA ALA A 186 14.26 2.12 12.88
C ALA A 186 13.73 2.01 11.44
N GLN A 187 12.53 2.51 11.19
CA GLN A 187 11.91 2.41 9.87
C GLN A 187 11.19 3.71 9.49
N ASP A 188 11.58 4.26 8.36
CA ASP A 188 10.96 5.42 7.73
C ASP A 188 9.66 5.03 6.98
N PHE A 189 8.85 6.04 6.65
CA PHE A 189 7.64 5.86 5.85
C PHE A 189 7.96 5.41 4.43
N SER A 190 7.15 4.49 3.90
CA SER A 190 7.28 3.97 2.53
C SER A 190 6.54 4.82 1.49
N LEU A 191 5.80 5.86 1.91
CA LEU A 191 5.01 6.71 1.03
C LEU A 191 5.87 7.60 0.12
N HIS A 192 5.25 8.08 -0.97
CA HIS A 192 5.85 9.07 -1.85
C HIS A 192 6.10 10.40 -1.09
N PRO A 193 7.17 11.14 -1.38
CA PRO A 193 7.48 12.39 -0.68
C PRO A 193 6.39 13.47 -0.73
N SER A 194 5.53 13.47 -1.74
CA SER A 194 4.40 14.41 -1.84
C SER A 194 3.39 14.31 -0.70
N GLU A 195 3.29 13.12 -0.08
CA GLU A 195 2.31 12.82 0.96
C GLU A 195 2.69 13.34 2.36
N GLU A 196 3.81 14.03 2.49
CA GLU A 196 4.32 14.48 3.79
C GLU A 196 3.33 15.35 4.56
N THR A 197 2.63 16.23 3.85
CA THR A 197 1.66 17.15 4.48
C THR A 197 0.40 16.43 4.89
N GLU A 198 -0.16 15.59 4.02
CA GLU A 198 -1.34 14.80 4.30
C GLU A 198 -1.11 13.84 5.47
N LEU A 199 0.05 13.18 5.49
CA LEU A 199 0.44 12.30 6.57
C LEU A 199 0.45 13.00 7.94
N VAL A 200 1.02 14.22 8.02
CA VAL A 200 1.01 15.03 9.25
C VAL A 200 -0.42 15.35 9.67
N LEU A 201 -1.29 15.75 8.74
CA LEU A 201 -2.68 16.08 9.02
C LEU A 201 -3.46 14.86 9.52
N LYS A 202 -3.31 13.70 8.90
CA LYS A 202 -3.96 12.45 9.34
C LYS A 202 -3.50 12.03 10.74
N ILE A 203 -2.19 12.10 11.02
CA ILE A 203 -1.67 11.79 12.36
C ILE A 203 -2.24 12.75 13.40
N LEU A 204 -2.32 14.05 13.11
CA LEU A 204 -2.92 15.04 14.03
C LEU A 204 -4.41 14.80 14.24
N THR A 205 -5.14 14.40 13.19
CA THR A 205 -6.57 14.06 13.30
C THR A 205 -6.78 12.87 14.24
N LEU A 206 -5.99 11.81 14.10
CA LEU A 206 -6.03 10.65 14.98
C LEU A 206 -5.65 11.02 16.43
N ALA A 207 -4.59 11.80 16.60
CA ALA A 207 -4.14 12.29 17.91
C ALA A 207 -5.17 13.21 18.58
N GLY A 208 -5.83 14.06 17.81
CA GLY A 208 -6.89 14.96 18.28
C GLY A 208 -8.10 14.22 18.83
N PHE A 209 -8.48 13.12 18.20
CA PHE A 209 -9.54 12.24 18.69
C PHE A 209 -9.16 11.57 20.03
N THR A 210 -7.95 11.05 20.14
CA THR A 210 -7.45 10.39 21.37
C THR A 210 -7.32 11.37 22.53
N LEU A 211 -6.84 12.57 22.27
CA LEU A 211 -6.73 13.64 23.28
C LEU A 211 -8.09 14.23 23.67
N LYS A 212 -9.18 13.76 23.06
CA LYS A 212 -10.54 14.26 23.29
C LYS A 212 -10.65 15.77 23.09
N ASP A 213 -9.88 16.30 22.17
CA ASP A 213 -9.90 17.70 21.82
C ASP A 213 -10.69 17.91 20.52
N PRO A 214 -11.98 18.28 20.63
CA PRO A 214 -12.84 18.43 19.47
C PRO A 214 -12.40 19.57 18.54
N ALA A 215 -11.73 20.59 19.04
CA ALA A 215 -11.29 21.71 18.22
C ALA A 215 -10.05 21.33 17.36
N LEU A 216 -9.10 20.57 17.92
CA LEU A 216 -7.97 20.07 17.16
C LEU A 216 -8.43 19.06 16.08
N TYR A 217 -9.35 18.17 16.44
CA TYR A 217 -9.95 17.23 15.50
C TYR A 217 -10.68 17.94 14.36
N GLN A 218 -11.50 18.95 14.66
CA GLN A 218 -12.22 19.71 13.64
C GLN A 218 -11.28 20.49 12.72
N ALA A 219 -10.22 21.09 13.26
CA ALA A 219 -9.23 21.79 12.45
C ALA A 219 -8.48 20.83 11.51
N ALA A 220 -7.98 19.71 12.03
CA ALA A 220 -7.24 18.73 11.24
C ALA A 220 -8.14 18.05 10.19
N SER A 221 -9.35 17.62 10.55
CA SER A 221 -10.29 17.00 9.62
C SER A 221 -10.81 17.96 8.56
N GLY A 222 -10.95 19.25 8.88
CA GLY A 222 -11.33 20.28 7.93
C GLY A 222 -10.29 20.51 6.84
N GLU A 223 -9.01 20.48 7.17
CA GLU A 223 -7.90 20.56 6.21
C GLU A 223 -7.79 19.29 5.35
N ASP A 224 -7.95 18.11 5.94
CA ASP A 224 -7.93 16.81 5.24
C ASP A 224 -9.05 16.76 4.19
N ILE A 225 -10.28 17.14 4.55
CA ILE A 225 -11.41 17.20 3.60
C ILE A 225 -11.17 18.20 2.47
N LYS A 226 -10.56 19.35 2.75
CA LYS A 226 -10.24 20.34 1.70
C LYS A 226 -9.19 19.81 0.73
N ASN A 227 -8.15 19.14 1.22
CA ASN A 227 -7.12 18.55 0.36
C ASN A 227 -7.73 17.50 -0.57
N ILE A 228 -8.55 16.58 -0.04
CA ILE A 228 -9.26 15.58 -0.82
C ILE A 228 -10.20 16.22 -1.87
N GLN A 229 -10.85 17.34 -1.54
CA GLN A 229 -11.70 18.05 -2.48
C GLN A 229 -10.91 18.77 -3.58
N GLN A 230 -9.73 19.31 -3.27
CA GLN A 230 -8.86 19.95 -4.26
C GLN A 230 -8.24 18.95 -5.23
N GLU A 231 -7.89 17.77 -4.76
CA GLU A 231 -7.39 16.67 -5.60
C GLU A 231 -8.46 16.09 -6.55
N LYS A 232 -9.74 16.32 -6.25
CA LYS A 232 -10.90 15.80 -7.04
C LYS A 232 -11.51 16.83 -8.00
N GLN A 233 -10.99 18.04 -8.04
CA GLN A 233 -11.41 19.09 -9.01
C GLN A 233 -10.47 19.18 -10.19
#